data_8faf87ede9871d6235ba5216c5678972
#
_entry.id   8faf87ede9871d6235ba5216c5678972
#
_cell.length_a   1.000
_cell.length_b   1.000
_cell.length_c   1.000
_cell.angle_alpha   90.00
_cell.angle_beta   90.00
_cell.angle_gamma   90.00
#
_symmetry.space_group_name_H-M   'P 1'
#
loop_
_entity.id
_entity.type
_entity.pdbx_description
1 polymer ?
#
loop_
_entity_poly.entity_id
_entity_poly.type
_entity_poly.pdbx_seq_one_letter_code
_entity_poly.pdbx_strand_id
1 'polypeptide(L)'
;MTLSRRTFLERLGAVGGYSAVYLGMEAMGLLNVPPASAEPFALPPGSGNGRKVAVLGAGMAGLVAAYELRRAGWDVTVLEARDRIGGRVWTVRGGDRIVQTGRPDQLCSFDEGLYFNAGAARIPHVHHTILGYARRLGVPIEVMVNSNRAGKWDFGGRVMTDRQVRNDLRGRFSELLAKAVDRGALDQEMSAGDKTAMRQFLAFYGALGQDGGFAPDGRTGYRSLPGGYRDGGSFVEAMPLNDLIRLLPAAGLPIVFEEIFDQQAPMLQPVGGMDRIALALYEQVRPSVRLNAPVAEIRRRGNGARIVHGPGRQALDADYCVCTLPLNLLQRIPSDFSPAKQAAIRDVPYLPSVKVAYQSPRFWEEEGIYGGLGWTDQPNENLLYPSGGSIPARPAS
;
A
#
# COMPACT_ATOMS: atom_id res chain seq x y z
N MET A 1 -20.97 9.63 25.89
CA MET A 1 -19.87 10.18 25.09
C MET A 1 -19.77 9.39 23.80
N THR A 2 -20.15 9.96 22.68
CA THR A 2 -20.00 9.34 21.35
C THR A 2 -18.53 9.40 20.97
N LEU A 3 -17.91 8.24 20.79
CA LEU A 3 -16.53 8.15 20.31
C LEU A 3 -16.49 8.68 18.88
N SER A 4 -15.59 9.65 18.60
CA SER A 4 -15.36 10.06 17.22
C SER A 4 -14.69 8.94 16.42
N ARG A 5 -14.91 8.89 15.09
CA ARG A 5 -14.22 7.92 14.20
C ARG A 5 -12.69 7.98 14.36
N ARG A 6 -12.16 9.18 14.52
CA ARG A 6 -10.73 9.41 14.75
C ARG A 6 -10.26 8.77 16.05
N THR A 7 -10.93 9.06 17.18
CA THR A 7 -10.57 8.50 18.49
C THR A 7 -10.71 6.97 18.51
N PHE A 8 -11.67 6.43 17.76
CA PHE A 8 -11.82 4.99 17.60
C PHE A 8 -10.61 4.36 16.88
N LEU A 9 -10.21 4.94 15.73
CA LEU A 9 -9.04 4.46 14.97
C LEU A 9 -7.72 4.63 15.74
N GLU A 10 -7.55 5.75 16.47
CA GLU A 10 -6.38 5.97 17.31
C GLU A 10 -6.28 4.91 18.45
N ARG A 11 -7.42 4.56 19.06
CA ARG A 11 -7.46 3.50 20.09
C ARG A 11 -7.24 2.11 19.50
N LEU A 12 -7.80 1.82 18.34
CA LEU A 12 -7.51 0.57 17.62
C LEU A 12 -6.02 0.44 17.29
N GLY A 13 -5.40 1.52 16.82
CA GLY A 13 -3.96 1.54 16.56
C GLY A 13 -3.10 1.32 17.81
N ALA A 14 -3.52 1.88 18.94
CA ALA A 14 -2.80 1.73 20.20
C ALA A 14 -2.86 0.29 20.77
N VAL A 15 -3.92 -0.47 20.45
CA VAL A 15 -4.14 -1.82 20.99
C VAL A 15 -3.73 -2.91 19.99
N GLY A 16 -3.94 -2.70 18.71
CA GLY A 16 -3.77 -3.72 17.66
C GLY A 16 -2.89 -3.30 16.48
N GLY A 17 -2.15 -2.19 16.60
CA GLY A 17 -1.23 -1.71 15.57
C GLY A 17 -1.89 -1.36 14.25
N TYR A 18 -1.09 -1.31 13.19
CA TYR A 18 -1.55 -0.99 11.82
C TYR A 18 -2.67 -1.92 11.35
N SER A 19 -2.59 -3.20 11.65
CA SER A 19 -3.56 -4.21 11.24
C SER A 19 -4.97 -3.91 11.77
N ALA A 20 -5.08 -3.54 13.04
CA ALA A 20 -6.38 -3.21 13.63
C ALA A 20 -6.96 -1.91 13.06
N VAL A 21 -6.12 -0.91 12.80
CA VAL A 21 -6.53 0.34 12.13
C VAL A 21 -7.03 0.05 10.71
N TYR A 22 -6.31 -0.77 9.95
CA TYR A 22 -6.67 -1.11 8.58
C TYR A 22 -8.03 -1.81 8.52
N LEU A 23 -8.24 -2.85 9.33
CA LEU A 23 -9.53 -3.56 9.45
C LEU A 23 -10.65 -2.63 9.93
N GLY A 24 -10.36 -1.74 10.87
CA GLY A 24 -11.31 -0.73 11.34
C GLY A 24 -11.70 0.27 10.24
N MET A 25 -10.77 0.69 9.41
CA MET A 25 -11.03 1.56 8.25
C MET A 25 -11.86 0.84 7.19
N GLU A 26 -11.57 -0.43 6.92
CA GLU A 26 -12.33 -1.26 5.99
C GLU A 26 -13.79 -1.43 6.47
N ALA A 27 -13.97 -1.83 7.73
CA ALA A 27 -15.30 -1.99 8.35
C ALA A 27 -16.12 -0.69 8.36
N MET A 28 -15.47 0.47 8.39
CA MET A 28 -16.12 1.79 8.29
C MET A 28 -16.33 2.26 6.84
N GLY A 29 -15.95 1.47 5.83
CA GLY A 29 -16.03 1.85 4.42
C GLY A 29 -15.03 2.96 4.02
N LEU A 30 -14.02 3.23 4.80
CA LEU A 30 -13.02 4.28 4.54
C LEU A 30 -11.96 3.83 3.53
N LEU A 31 -11.85 2.53 3.27
CA LEU A 31 -10.95 1.94 2.27
C LEU A 31 -11.64 1.64 0.94
N ASN A 32 -12.96 1.81 0.86
CA ASN A 32 -13.68 1.62 -0.38
C ASN A 32 -13.22 2.65 -1.42
N VAL A 33 -12.41 2.19 -2.35
CA VAL A 33 -12.05 2.95 -3.54
C VAL A 33 -13.23 2.82 -4.52
N PRO A 34 -13.89 3.92 -4.92
CA PRO A 34 -14.88 3.85 -5.97
C PRO A 34 -14.26 3.19 -7.21
N PRO A 35 -15.00 2.40 -8.00
CA PRO A 35 -14.48 1.84 -9.23
C PRO A 35 -13.95 2.99 -10.09
N ALA A 36 -12.62 3.02 -10.29
CA ALA A 36 -11.99 3.99 -11.14
C ALA A 36 -12.44 3.73 -12.58
N SER A 37 -12.89 4.77 -13.31
CA SER A 37 -13.11 4.63 -14.74
C SER A 37 -11.81 4.15 -15.39
N ALA A 38 -11.90 3.18 -16.29
CA ALA A 38 -10.74 2.60 -16.97
C ALA A 38 -10.01 3.62 -17.87
N GLU A 39 -10.67 4.68 -18.26
CA GLU A 39 -10.15 5.74 -19.11
C GLU A 39 -9.64 6.91 -18.28
N PRO A 40 -8.44 7.44 -18.59
CA PRO A 40 -8.01 8.71 -18.04
C PRO A 40 -9.01 9.81 -18.37
N PHE A 41 -9.33 10.63 -17.38
CA PHE A 41 -10.20 11.79 -17.57
C PHE A 41 -9.66 12.70 -18.68
N ALA A 42 -10.54 13.22 -19.53
CA ALA A 42 -10.18 14.17 -20.56
C ALA A 42 -11.21 15.32 -20.60
N LEU A 43 -10.70 16.55 -20.60
CA LEU A 43 -11.51 17.73 -20.84
C LEU A 43 -11.62 17.98 -22.36
N PRO A 44 -12.73 18.55 -22.85
CA PRO A 44 -12.84 18.94 -24.24
C PRO A 44 -11.72 19.91 -24.63
N PRO A 45 -11.05 19.71 -25.78
CA PRO A 45 -10.04 20.63 -26.26
C PRO A 45 -10.59 22.07 -26.37
N GLY A 46 -9.79 23.06 -25.95
CA GLY A 46 -10.18 24.47 -25.98
C GLY A 46 -11.18 24.91 -24.91
N SER A 47 -11.70 23.99 -24.07
CA SER A 47 -12.68 24.35 -23.02
C SER A 47 -12.14 25.35 -22.00
N GLY A 48 -10.83 25.46 -21.85
CA GLY A 48 -10.16 26.42 -20.98
C GLY A 48 -10.29 27.87 -21.45
N ASN A 49 -10.24 28.07 -22.75
CA ASN A 49 -10.32 29.40 -23.38
C ASN A 49 -9.37 30.43 -22.75
N GLY A 50 -8.15 30.02 -22.38
CA GLY A 50 -7.12 30.87 -21.76
C GLY A 50 -7.41 31.31 -20.32
N ARG A 51 -8.49 30.84 -19.68
CA ARG A 51 -8.78 31.16 -18.29
C ARG A 51 -7.69 30.62 -17.37
N LYS A 52 -7.42 31.36 -16.29
CA LYS A 52 -6.33 31.07 -15.36
C LYS A 52 -6.77 30.12 -14.26
N VAL A 53 -5.93 29.11 -14.00
CA VAL A 53 -6.13 28.16 -12.89
C VAL A 53 -4.88 28.08 -12.01
N ALA A 54 -5.04 28.33 -10.72
CA ALA A 54 -4.03 28.04 -9.74
C ALA A 54 -4.22 26.61 -9.22
N VAL A 55 -3.21 25.75 -9.35
CA VAL A 55 -3.16 24.41 -8.77
C VAL A 55 -2.24 24.42 -7.57
N LEU A 56 -2.76 24.08 -6.38
CA LEU A 56 -1.99 24.09 -5.15
C LEU A 56 -1.50 22.70 -4.82
N GLY A 57 -0.18 22.50 -4.93
CA GLY A 57 0.53 21.25 -4.73
C GLY A 57 0.90 20.56 -6.04
N ALA A 58 2.16 20.17 -6.20
CA ALA A 58 2.69 19.34 -7.30
C ALA A 58 2.81 17.85 -6.89
N GLY A 59 1.89 17.36 -6.07
CA GLY A 59 1.67 15.93 -5.86
C GLY A 59 1.00 15.30 -7.07
N MET A 60 0.77 14.00 -7.06
CA MET A 60 0.16 13.26 -8.17
C MET A 60 -1.15 13.90 -8.66
N ALA A 61 -2.06 14.24 -7.74
CA ALA A 61 -3.35 14.84 -8.09
C ALA A 61 -3.19 16.23 -8.75
N GLY A 62 -2.26 17.06 -8.25
CA GLY A 62 -2.01 18.39 -8.83
C GLY A 62 -1.34 18.31 -10.20
N LEU A 63 -0.40 17.38 -10.38
CA LEU A 63 0.25 17.17 -11.67
C LEU A 63 -0.74 16.66 -12.73
N VAL A 64 -1.63 15.72 -12.36
CA VAL A 64 -2.71 15.25 -13.25
C VAL A 64 -3.67 16.40 -13.59
N ALA A 65 -4.12 17.19 -12.60
CA ALA A 65 -4.98 18.33 -12.83
C ALA A 65 -4.32 19.34 -13.80
N ALA A 66 -3.05 19.67 -13.57
CA ALA A 66 -2.31 20.58 -14.45
C ALA A 66 -2.17 20.02 -15.88
N TYR A 67 -1.88 18.73 -16.02
CA TYR A 67 -1.75 18.05 -17.30
C TYR A 67 -3.04 18.12 -18.11
N GLU A 68 -4.17 17.75 -17.52
CA GLU A 68 -5.45 17.73 -18.24
C GLU A 68 -5.98 19.14 -18.53
N LEU A 69 -5.83 20.08 -17.57
CA LEU A 69 -6.24 21.48 -17.77
C LEU A 69 -5.43 22.15 -18.88
N ARG A 70 -4.11 21.97 -18.92
CA ARG A 70 -3.27 22.53 -20.01
C ARG A 70 -3.66 21.99 -21.38
N ARG A 71 -3.89 20.69 -21.48
CA ARG A 71 -4.36 20.05 -22.73
C ARG A 71 -5.69 20.60 -23.22
N ALA A 72 -6.52 21.06 -22.29
CA ALA A 72 -7.81 21.69 -22.56
C ALA A 72 -7.73 23.21 -22.80
N GLY A 73 -6.53 23.81 -22.88
CA GLY A 73 -6.31 25.21 -23.20
C GLY A 73 -6.46 26.18 -22.03
N TRP A 74 -6.27 25.72 -20.78
CA TRP A 74 -6.21 26.56 -19.60
C TRP A 74 -4.80 27.12 -19.37
N ASP A 75 -4.71 28.35 -18.85
CA ASP A 75 -3.46 28.93 -18.34
C ASP A 75 -3.26 28.47 -16.89
N VAL A 76 -2.39 27.48 -16.71
CA VAL A 76 -2.20 26.78 -15.43
C VAL A 76 -0.92 27.24 -14.75
N THR A 77 -1.02 27.62 -13.48
CA THR A 77 0.12 27.80 -12.57
C THR A 77 0.01 26.82 -11.41
N VAL A 78 1.02 25.98 -11.22
CA VAL A 78 1.12 25.04 -10.10
C VAL A 78 2.08 25.60 -9.06
N LEU A 79 1.67 25.64 -7.79
CA LEU A 79 2.48 26.09 -6.66
C LEU A 79 2.84 24.91 -5.77
N GLU A 80 4.12 24.58 -5.64
CA GLU A 80 4.63 23.53 -4.79
C GLU A 80 5.53 24.10 -3.70
N ALA A 81 5.29 23.69 -2.46
CA ALA A 81 6.01 24.22 -1.31
C ALA A 81 7.46 23.76 -1.23
N ARG A 82 7.75 22.56 -1.74
CA ARG A 82 9.08 21.93 -1.71
C ARG A 82 9.89 22.26 -2.95
N ASP A 83 11.13 21.87 -2.91
CA ASP A 83 12.08 21.85 -4.03
C ASP A 83 11.88 20.65 -4.98
N ARG A 84 10.93 19.76 -4.69
CA ARG A 84 10.61 18.54 -5.44
C ARG A 84 9.12 18.37 -5.68
N ILE A 85 8.79 17.62 -6.72
CA ILE A 85 7.43 17.20 -7.07
C ILE A 85 7.08 15.83 -6.47
N GLY A 86 5.89 15.33 -6.79
CA GLY A 86 5.42 13.98 -6.44
C GLY A 86 4.70 13.90 -5.09
N GLY A 87 4.92 14.85 -4.18
CA GLY A 87 4.27 14.87 -2.86
C GLY A 87 4.55 13.59 -2.06
N ARG A 88 3.51 12.79 -1.80
CA ARG A 88 3.59 11.49 -1.11
C ARG A 88 4.03 10.32 -2.01
N VAL A 89 4.14 10.51 -3.30
CA VAL A 89 4.81 9.59 -4.22
C VAL A 89 6.26 10.04 -4.29
N TRP A 90 7.08 9.48 -3.42
CA TRP A 90 8.48 9.86 -3.27
C TRP A 90 9.36 8.62 -3.26
N THR A 91 10.28 8.58 -4.21
CA THR A 91 11.32 7.56 -4.30
C THR A 91 12.66 8.23 -3.93
N VAL A 92 13.33 7.68 -2.94
CA VAL A 92 14.61 8.16 -2.41
C VAL A 92 15.75 7.35 -3.03
N ARG A 93 16.81 8.05 -3.43
CA ARG A 93 18.02 7.47 -4.03
C ARG A 93 19.27 7.99 -3.33
N GLY A 94 20.41 7.40 -3.62
CA GLY A 94 21.72 7.91 -3.12
C GLY A 94 21.89 9.41 -3.43
N GLY A 95 22.32 10.17 -2.42
CA GLY A 95 22.46 11.63 -2.50
C GLY A 95 21.20 12.44 -2.16
N ASP A 96 20.01 11.82 -2.05
CA ASP A 96 18.81 12.54 -1.68
C ASP A 96 18.82 12.96 -0.20
N ARG A 97 18.44 14.23 0.04
CA ARG A 97 18.26 14.77 1.37
C ARG A 97 16.84 14.49 1.88
N ILE A 98 16.75 13.84 3.01
CA ILE A 98 15.49 13.49 3.67
C ILE A 98 15.24 14.46 4.82
N VAL A 99 14.29 15.38 4.62
CA VAL A 99 13.90 16.38 5.62
C VAL A 99 12.62 15.91 6.33
N GLN A 100 12.69 15.80 7.65
CA GLN A 100 11.57 15.39 8.50
C GLN A 100 11.32 16.44 9.59
N THR A 101 10.07 16.78 9.83
CA THR A 101 9.71 17.72 10.89
C THR A 101 10.11 17.18 12.27
N GLY A 102 10.90 17.96 13.02
CA GLY A 102 11.31 17.60 14.38
C GLY A 102 12.37 16.50 14.46
N ARG A 103 13.03 16.19 13.36
CA ARG A 103 14.16 15.25 13.29
C ARG A 103 15.33 15.88 12.54
N PRO A 104 16.57 15.45 12.80
CA PRO A 104 17.71 15.84 11.97
C PRO A 104 17.51 15.40 10.52
N ASP A 105 18.01 16.20 9.60
CA ASP A 105 18.04 15.82 8.20
C ASP A 105 18.96 14.61 7.98
N GLN A 106 18.56 13.76 7.04
CA GLN A 106 19.35 12.59 6.65
C GLN A 106 19.77 12.71 5.20
N LEU A 107 20.95 12.23 4.88
CA LEU A 107 21.42 12.04 3.52
C LEU A 107 21.34 10.54 3.19
N CYS A 108 20.67 10.20 2.11
CA CYS A 108 20.61 8.82 1.65
C CYS A 108 21.97 8.40 1.09
N SER A 109 22.53 7.29 1.62
CA SER A 109 23.85 6.76 1.22
C SER A 109 23.75 5.50 0.36
N PHE A 110 22.64 5.26 -0.30
CA PHE A 110 22.47 4.09 -1.16
C PHE A 110 23.40 4.15 -2.36
N ASP A 111 23.90 3.00 -2.77
CA ASP A 111 24.69 2.84 -3.98
C ASP A 111 23.86 3.18 -5.23
N GLU A 112 24.57 3.49 -6.32
CA GLU A 112 23.96 3.80 -7.61
C GLU A 112 23.01 2.66 -8.07
N GLY A 113 21.88 3.02 -8.62
CA GLY A 113 20.82 2.09 -9.07
C GLY A 113 19.86 1.61 -7.98
N LEU A 114 20.21 1.78 -6.70
CA LEU A 114 19.31 1.44 -5.60
C LEU A 114 18.35 2.59 -5.29
N TYR A 115 17.14 2.23 -4.86
CA TYR A 115 16.13 3.21 -4.47
C TYR A 115 15.18 2.66 -3.41
N PHE A 116 14.53 3.58 -2.74
CA PHE A 116 13.51 3.29 -1.74
C PHE A 116 12.24 4.11 -1.99
N ASN A 117 11.10 3.44 -2.13
CA ASN A 117 9.81 4.09 -2.23
C ASN A 117 9.32 4.51 -0.83
N ALA A 118 9.73 5.70 -0.37
CA ALA A 118 9.39 6.22 0.95
C ALA A 118 7.89 6.51 1.12
N GLY A 119 7.19 6.78 0.02
CA GLY A 119 5.74 6.97 -0.03
C GLY A 119 5.01 5.75 -0.56
N ALA A 120 4.17 5.93 -1.60
CA ALA A 120 3.53 4.83 -2.32
C ALA A 120 4.59 3.84 -2.83
N ALA A 121 4.30 2.54 -2.75
CA ALA A 121 5.26 1.50 -3.11
C ALA A 121 4.73 0.53 -4.18
N ARG A 122 3.42 0.48 -4.41
CA ARG A 122 2.77 -0.47 -5.30
C ARG A 122 1.52 0.12 -5.94
N ILE A 123 1.12 -0.45 -7.07
CA ILE A 123 -0.11 -0.10 -7.80
C ILE A 123 -0.94 -1.37 -7.96
N PRO A 124 -2.08 -1.49 -7.28
CA PRO A 124 -3.03 -2.57 -7.53
C PRO A 124 -3.49 -2.57 -8.98
N HIS A 125 -3.68 -3.76 -9.56
CA HIS A 125 -4.13 -3.90 -10.96
C HIS A 125 -5.49 -3.22 -11.23
N VAL A 126 -6.31 -3.06 -10.20
CA VAL A 126 -7.62 -2.39 -10.26
C VAL A 126 -7.52 -0.85 -10.31
N HIS A 127 -6.34 -0.28 -10.10
CA HIS A 127 -6.12 1.16 -10.14
C HIS A 127 -5.94 1.64 -11.60
N HIS A 128 -6.97 1.45 -12.41
CA HIS A 128 -6.95 1.69 -13.86
C HIS A 128 -6.54 3.12 -14.24
N THR A 129 -6.97 4.13 -13.48
CA THR A 129 -6.63 5.53 -13.77
C THR A 129 -5.13 5.77 -13.78
N ILE A 130 -4.42 5.37 -12.71
CA ILE A 130 -2.97 5.61 -12.64
C ILE A 130 -2.20 4.75 -13.65
N LEU A 131 -2.64 3.52 -13.90
CA LEU A 131 -2.08 2.65 -14.94
C LEU A 131 -2.34 3.22 -16.36
N GLY A 132 -3.49 3.86 -16.55
CA GLY A 132 -3.83 4.58 -17.80
C GLY A 132 -2.86 5.75 -18.04
N TYR A 133 -2.55 6.54 -17.01
CA TYR A 133 -1.54 7.60 -17.13
C TYR A 133 -0.13 7.04 -17.35
N ALA A 134 0.26 5.98 -16.66
CA ALA A 134 1.55 5.35 -16.90
C ALA A 134 1.70 4.92 -18.35
N ARG A 135 0.68 4.24 -18.91
CA ARG A 135 0.65 3.82 -20.33
C ARG A 135 0.69 5.02 -21.29
N ARG A 136 -0.13 6.04 -21.05
CA ARG A 136 -0.21 7.26 -21.88
C ARG A 136 1.13 8.00 -21.92
N LEU A 137 1.87 7.99 -20.83
CA LEU A 137 3.14 8.69 -20.68
C LEU A 137 4.36 7.82 -21.00
N GLY A 138 4.15 6.58 -21.42
CA GLY A 138 5.24 5.67 -21.77
C GLY A 138 6.10 5.22 -20.58
N VAL A 139 5.55 5.25 -19.35
CA VAL A 139 6.27 4.79 -18.15
C VAL A 139 6.25 3.26 -18.09
N PRO A 140 7.41 2.59 -18.14
CA PRO A 140 7.48 1.14 -18.03
C PRO A 140 6.97 0.66 -16.67
N ILE A 141 6.14 -0.39 -16.70
CA ILE A 141 5.54 -1.01 -15.52
C ILE A 141 5.99 -2.47 -15.46
N GLU A 142 6.33 -2.92 -14.27
CA GLU A 142 6.68 -4.32 -13.97
C GLU A 142 5.77 -4.89 -12.88
N VAL A 143 5.75 -6.22 -12.79
CA VAL A 143 5.05 -6.92 -11.70
C VAL A 143 5.84 -6.76 -10.41
N MET A 144 5.14 -6.37 -9.34
CA MET A 144 5.66 -6.36 -7.99
C MET A 144 5.13 -7.59 -7.24
N VAL A 145 6.02 -8.35 -6.64
CA VAL A 145 5.64 -9.47 -5.77
C VAL A 145 5.17 -8.91 -4.43
N ASN A 146 3.88 -9.04 -4.17
CA ASN A 146 3.25 -8.52 -2.93
C ASN A 146 3.24 -9.57 -1.82
N SER A 147 3.30 -10.85 -2.16
CA SER A 147 3.32 -11.97 -1.21
C SER A 147 4.25 -13.06 -1.69
N ASN A 148 4.89 -13.72 -0.75
CA ASN A 148 5.79 -14.84 -1.00
C ASN A 148 5.63 -15.88 0.11
N ARG A 149 5.40 -17.13 -0.27
CA ARG A 149 5.22 -18.22 0.67
C ARG A 149 6.49 -18.59 1.46
N ALA A 150 7.67 -18.15 1.01
CA ALA A 150 8.91 -18.22 1.76
C ALA A 150 9.11 -17.04 2.73
N GLY A 151 8.32 -15.95 2.59
CA GLY A 151 8.35 -14.78 3.47
C GLY A 151 8.26 -15.19 4.94
N LYS A 152 8.91 -14.42 5.82
CA LYS A 152 9.03 -14.78 7.23
C LYS A 152 7.95 -14.15 8.08
N TRP A 153 7.49 -14.91 9.06
CA TRP A 153 6.71 -14.45 10.20
C TRP A 153 7.55 -14.58 11.45
N ASP A 154 7.74 -13.49 12.18
CA ASP A 154 8.47 -13.44 13.45
C ASP A 154 7.52 -12.98 14.56
N PHE A 155 6.96 -13.94 15.28
CA PHE A 155 5.98 -13.68 16.34
C PHE A 155 6.35 -14.45 17.61
N GLY A 156 6.38 -13.74 18.72
CA GLY A 156 6.71 -14.31 20.03
C GLY A 156 8.12 -14.91 20.06
N GLY A 157 9.06 -14.35 19.29
CA GLY A 157 10.44 -14.84 19.19
C GLY A 157 10.59 -16.12 18.35
N ARG A 158 9.55 -16.51 17.60
CA ARG A 158 9.57 -17.67 16.73
C ARG A 158 9.46 -17.24 15.25
N VAL A 159 10.45 -17.64 14.47
CA VAL A 159 10.48 -17.39 13.02
C VAL A 159 9.89 -18.59 12.26
N MET A 160 8.92 -18.32 11.42
CA MET A 160 8.21 -19.31 10.59
C MET A 160 8.11 -18.80 9.16
N THR A 161 7.83 -19.68 8.20
CA THR A 161 7.50 -19.24 6.84
C THR A 161 6.01 -18.96 6.70
N ASP A 162 5.63 -18.05 5.81
CA ASP A 162 4.22 -17.76 5.47
C ASP A 162 3.49 -19.04 5.05
N ARG A 163 4.17 -19.89 4.30
CA ARG A 163 3.64 -21.20 3.87
C ARG A 163 3.28 -22.10 5.07
N GLN A 164 4.15 -22.19 6.06
CA GLN A 164 3.92 -23.00 7.26
C GLN A 164 2.71 -22.46 8.03
N VAL A 165 2.69 -21.15 8.35
CA VAL A 165 1.60 -20.55 9.12
C VAL A 165 0.25 -20.78 8.45
N ARG A 166 0.14 -20.48 7.15
CA ARG A 166 -1.11 -20.63 6.40
C ARG A 166 -1.56 -22.10 6.29
N ASN A 167 -0.62 -23.00 6.04
CA ASN A 167 -0.96 -24.42 5.93
C ASN A 167 -1.40 -25.00 7.28
N ASP A 168 -0.68 -24.68 8.34
CA ASP A 168 -1.00 -25.17 9.68
C ASP A 168 -2.35 -24.62 10.17
N LEU A 169 -2.65 -23.34 9.92
CA LEU A 169 -3.98 -22.78 10.21
C LEU A 169 -5.08 -23.51 9.44
N ARG A 170 -4.92 -23.67 8.14
CA ARG A 170 -5.87 -24.37 7.30
C ARG A 170 -6.06 -25.81 7.77
N GLY A 171 -4.97 -26.53 8.02
CA GLY A 171 -5.01 -27.92 8.46
C GLY A 171 -5.67 -28.10 9.80
N ARG A 172 -5.28 -27.28 10.80
CA ARG A 172 -5.86 -27.38 12.14
C ARG A 172 -7.32 -26.97 12.19
N PHE A 173 -7.73 -25.96 11.44
CA PHE A 173 -9.16 -25.59 11.36
C PHE A 173 -9.98 -26.65 10.65
N SER A 174 -9.43 -27.26 9.60
CA SER A 174 -10.07 -28.40 8.93
C SER A 174 -10.22 -29.61 9.86
N GLU A 175 -9.20 -29.92 10.64
CA GLU A 175 -9.23 -30.98 11.67
C GLU A 175 -10.31 -30.69 12.74
N LEU A 176 -10.35 -29.47 13.25
CA LEU A 176 -11.36 -29.09 14.26
C LEU A 176 -12.78 -29.16 13.71
N LEU A 177 -12.98 -28.69 12.47
CA LEU A 177 -14.29 -28.74 11.81
C LEU A 177 -14.69 -30.19 11.50
N ALA A 178 -13.78 -31.03 11.01
CA ALA A 178 -14.06 -32.45 10.80
C ALA A 178 -14.48 -33.14 12.10
N LYS A 179 -13.77 -32.90 13.20
CA LYS A 179 -14.15 -33.41 14.52
C LYS A 179 -15.51 -32.89 15.00
N ALA A 180 -15.87 -31.65 14.69
CA ALA A 180 -17.20 -31.09 15.01
C ALA A 180 -18.31 -31.80 14.23
N VAL A 181 -18.11 -32.02 12.92
CA VAL A 181 -19.00 -32.82 12.07
C VAL A 181 -19.19 -34.23 12.61
N ASP A 182 -18.10 -34.89 12.97
CA ASP A 182 -18.13 -36.28 13.48
C ASP A 182 -18.84 -36.41 14.82
N ARG A 183 -18.77 -35.38 15.65
CA ARG A 183 -19.44 -35.35 16.96
C ARG A 183 -20.91 -34.89 16.91
N GLY A 184 -21.43 -34.66 15.69
CA GLY A 184 -22.83 -34.24 15.50
C GLY A 184 -23.11 -32.77 15.82
N ALA A 185 -22.07 -31.93 15.99
CA ALA A 185 -22.25 -30.51 16.32
C ALA A 185 -22.97 -29.71 15.21
N LEU A 186 -23.01 -30.25 13.98
CA LEU A 186 -23.64 -29.62 12.82
C LEU A 186 -24.84 -30.47 12.27
N ASP A 187 -25.49 -31.24 13.13
CA ASP A 187 -26.56 -32.13 12.73
C ASP A 187 -27.85 -31.41 12.33
N GLN A 188 -28.02 -30.18 12.77
CA GLN A 188 -29.18 -29.33 12.41
C GLN A 188 -28.93 -28.61 11.07
N GLU A 189 -27.69 -28.32 10.71
CA GLU A 189 -27.31 -27.57 9.52
C GLU A 189 -27.01 -28.46 8.31
N MET A 190 -26.69 -29.76 8.51
CA MET A 190 -26.16 -30.63 7.48
C MET A 190 -26.82 -32.00 7.45
N SER A 191 -27.24 -32.45 6.27
CA SER A 191 -27.67 -33.82 6.05
C SER A 191 -26.46 -34.81 6.13
N ALA A 192 -26.77 -36.12 6.23
CA ALA A 192 -25.72 -37.16 6.20
C ALA A 192 -24.85 -37.11 4.91
N GLY A 193 -25.48 -36.79 3.78
CA GLY A 193 -24.81 -36.61 2.50
C GLY A 193 -23.86 -35.41 2.51
N ASP A 194 -24.32 -34.29 3.04
CA ASP A 194 -23.53 -33.04 3.16
C ASP A 194 -22.32 -33.25 4.08
N LYS A 195 -22.50 -33.97 5.20
CA LYS A 195 -21.40 -34.30 6.12
C LYS A 195 -20.33 -35.17 5.43
N THR A 196 -20.75 -36.11 4.59
CA THR A 196 -19.81 -36.94 3.83
C THR A 196 -19.02 -36.11 2.83
N ALA A 197 -19.68 -35.21 2.08
CA ALA A 197 -19.02 -34.30 1.14
C ALA A 197 -18.08 -33.33 1.88
N MET A 198 -18.51 -32.78 3.03
CA MET A 198 -17.67 -31.90 3.85
C MET A 198 -16.40 -32.62 4.34
N ARG A 199 -16.51 -33.83 4.84
CA ARG A 199 -15.32 -34.63 5.26
C ARG A 199 -14.35 -34.85 4.12
N GLN A 200 -14.82 -35.21 2.93
CA GLN A 200 -13.97 -35.39 1.75
C GLN A 200 -13.25 -34.08 1.38
N PHE A 201 -13.97 -32.95 1.38
CA PHE A 201 -13.37 -31.64 1.14
C PHE A 201 -12.33 -31.30 2.19
N LEU A 202 -12.64 -31.44 3.48
CA LEU A 202 -11.73 -31.12 4.58
C LEU A 202 -10.47 -32.00 4.57
N ALA A 203 -10.61 -33.29 4.23
CA ALA A 203 -9.47 -34.18 4.11
C ALA A 203 -8.47 -33.70 3.06
N PHE A 204 -8.94 -33.30 1.88
CA PHE A 204 -8.09 -32.75 0.83
C PHE A 204 -7.59 -31.32 1.16
N TYR A 205 -8.51 -30.43 1.53
CA TYR A 205 -8.21 -29.01 1.81
C TYR A 205 -7.26 -28.86 2.98
N GLY A 206 -7.51 -29.59 4.07
CA GLY A 206 -6.74 -29.52 5.31
C GLY A 206 -5.55 -30.47 5.39
N ALA A 207 -5.30 -31.33 4.39
CA ALA A 207 -4.30 -32.40 4.47
C ALA A 207 -4.54 -33.30 5.71
N LEU A 208 -5.78 -33.76 5.90
CA LEU A 208 -6.09 -34.66 7.01
C LEU A 208 -5.71 -36.08 6.68
N GLY A 209 -5.08 -36.76 7.62
CA GLY A 209 -4.79 -38.20 7.54
C GLY A 209 -6.02 -39.07 7.67
N GLN A 210 -5.86 -40.39 7.60
CA GLN A 210 -6.96 -41.34 7.75
C GLN A 210 -7.63 -41.29 9.11
N ASP A 211 -6.91 -40.85 10.12
CA ASP A 211 -7.38 -40.58 11.50
C ASP A 211 -8.13 -39.28 11.65
N GLY A 212 -8.28 -38.47 10.58
CA GLY A 212 -8.87 -37.17 10.59
C GLY A 212 -7.99 -36.06 11.20
N GLY A 213 -6.76 -36.39 11.59
CA GLY A 213 -5.79 -35.41 12.12
C GLY A 213 -5.04 -34.69 11.01
N PHE A 214 -4.66 -33.41 11.24
CA PHE A 214 -3.80 -32.67 10.34
C PHE A 214 -2.39 -33.25 10.32
N ALA A 215 -1.88 -33.53 9.12
CA ALA A 215 -0.51 -33.98 8.86
C ALA A 215 0.21 -32.98 7.91
N PRO A 216 1.41 -32.50 8.27
CA PRO A 216 2.21 -31.67 7.35
C PRO A 216 2.47 -32.38 6.03
N ASP A 217 2.47 -31.63 4.94
CA ASP A 217 2.80 -32.09 3.59
C ASP A 217 3.68 -31.04 2.87
N GLY A 218 3.91 -31.20 1.57
CA GLY A 218 4.68 -30.25 0.76
C GLY A 218 4.15 -28.83 0.80
N ARG A 219 2.89 -28.61 1.18
CA ARG A 219 2.30 -27.28 1.36
C ARG A 219 2.81 -26.58 2.62
N THR A 220 3.15 -27.33 3.69
CA THR A 220 3.80 -26.81 4.90
C THR A 220 5.25 -26.38 4.60
N GLY A 221 5.91 -27.08 3.70
CA GLY A 221 7.31 -26.90 3.35
C GLY A 221 8.16 -28.10 3.76
N TYR A 222 9.37 -28.10 3.23
CA TYR A 222 10.34 -29.18 3.47
C TYR A 222 11.41 -28.74 4.47
N ARG A 223 11.76 -29.61 5.41
CA ARG A 223 12.96 -29.51 6.24
C ARG A 223 14.17 -30.01 5.42
N SER A 224 14.00 -31.14 4.70
CA SER A 224 14.93 -31.60 3.70
C SER A 224 14.18 -31.86 2.39
N LEU A 225 14.69 -31.33 1.29
CA LEU A 225 14.09 -31.51 -0.04
C LEU A 225 14.18 -32.97 -0.48
N PRO A 226 13.21 -33.44 -1.28
CA PRO A 226 13.32 -34.76 -1.90
C PRO A 226 14.61 -34.88 -2.73
N GLY A 227 15.37 -35.97 -2.53
CA GLY A 227 16.64 -36.23 -3.23
C GLY A 227 16.52 -37.18 -4.44
N GLY A 228 15.29 -37.55 -4.80
CA GLY A 228 15.00 -38.45 -5.91
C GLY A 228 13.89 -39.45 -5.61
N TYR A 229 13.73 -40.48 -6.47
CA TYR A 229 12.59 -41.40 -6.36
C TYR A 229 12.52 -42.16 -5.01
N ARG A 230 13.66 -42.40 -4.37
CA ARG A 230 13.75 -43.17 -3.10
C ARG A 230 13.90 -42.24 -1.86
N ASP A 231 14.04 -40.97 -2.06
CA ASP A 231 14.21 -39.97 -0.98
C ASP A 231 13.11 -38.92 -1.10
N GLY A 232 12.04 -39.11 -0.34
CA GLY A 232 10.89 -38.24 -0.31
C GLY A 232 11.14 -36.94 0.48
N GLY A 233 12.32 -36.77 1.07
CA GLY A 233 12.62 -35.64 1.95
C GLY A 233 11.84 -35.72 3.26
N SER A 234 11.85 -34.64 4.01
CA SER A 234 11.08 -34.52 5.25
C SER A 234 10.37 -33.15 5.31
N PHE A 235 9.15 -33.13 5.85
CA PHE A 235 8.38 -31.90 6.00
C PHE A 235 8.78 -31.13 7.27
N VAL A 236 8.51 -29.82 7.25
CA VAL A 236 8.53 -29.01 8.47
C VAL A 236 7.45 -29.52 9.42
N GLU A 237 7.77 -29.61 10.69
CA GLU A 237 6.80 -30.04 11.71
C GLU A 237 5.68 -29.00 11.88
N ALA A 238 4.44 -29.50 12.02
CA ALA A 238 3.30 -28.65 12.30
C ALA A 238 3.44 -27.94 13.66
N MET A 239 2.96 -26.72 13.71
CA MET A 239 2.85 -26.00 14.99
C MET A 239 1.87 -26.71 15.92
N PRO A 240 2.19 -26.78 17.23
CA PRO A 240 1.21 -27.17 18.24
C PRO A 240 -0.03 -26.27 18.17
N LEU A 241 -1.22 -26.86 18.35
CA LEU A 241 -2.49 -26.12 18.26
C LEU A 241 -2.53 -24.90 19.20
N ASN A 242 -2.00 -25.03 20.42
CA ASN A 242 -1.97 -23.94 21.38
C ASN A 242 -1.11 -22.76 20.93
N ASP A 243 0.00 -23.02 20.25
CA ASP A 243 0.87 -21.97 19.71
C ASP A 243 0.17 -21.26 18.54
N LEU A 244 -0.52 -22.05 17.73
CA LEU A 244 -1.31 -21.51 16.62
C LEU A 244 -2.45 -20.61 17.13
N ILE A 245 -3.18 -21.02 18.16
CA ILE A 245 -4.25 -20.22 18.78
C ILE A 245 -3.71 -18.88 19.32
N ARG A 246 -2.52 -18.90 19.94
CA ARG A 246 -1.86 -17.67 20.42
C ARG A 246 -1.49 -16.72 19.30
N LEU A 247 -1.23 -17.24 18.10
CA LEU A 247 -0.90 -16.45 16.92
C LEU A 247 -2.13 -15.77 16.28
N LEU A 248 -3.34 -16.30 16.46
CA LEU A 248 -4.56 -15.85 15.76
C LEU A 248 -4.82 -14.33 15.86
N PRO A 249 -4.68 -13.67 17.02
CA PRO A 249 -4.93 -12.23 17.12
C PRO A 249 -4.03 -11.39 16.18
N ALA A 250 -2.79 -11.83 15.95
CA ALA A 250 -1.84 -11.16 15.09
C ALA A 250 -1.93 -11.64 13.63
N ALA A 251 -2.42 -12.85 13.40
CA ALA A 251 -2.45 -13.49 12.09
C ALA A 251 -3.58 -13.01 11.16
N GLY A 252 -4.61 -12.35 11.69
CA GLY A 252 -5.82 -12.01 10.96
C GLY A 252 -5.55 -11.24 9.66
N LEU A 253 -4.98 -10.05 9.74
CA LEU A 253 -4.67 -9.25 8.56
C LEU A 253 -3.65 -9.92 7.64
N PRO A 254 -2.50 -10.43 8.12
CA PRO A 254 -1.54 -11.11 7.26
C PRO A 254 -2.13 -12.25 6.42
N ILE A 255 -3.07 -13.01 6.98
CA ILE A 255 -3.70 -14.15 6.29
C ILE A 255 -4.61 -13.69 5.16
N VAL A 256 -5.45 -12.68 5.41
CA VAL A 256 -6.44 -12.18 4.43
C VAL A 256 -5.90 -11.05 3.56
N PHE A 257 -4.64 -10.64 3.76
CA PHE A 257 -4.10 -9.43 3.12
C PHE A 257 -4.24 -9.45 1.60
N GLU A 258 -3.97 -10.58 0.96
CA GLU A 258 -4.10 -10.73 -0.50
C GLU A 258 -5.55 -10.95 -0.97
N GLU A 259 -6.48 -11.19 -0.06
CA GLU A 259 -7.91 -11.34 -0.38
C GLU A 259 -8.61 -9.98 -0.41
N ILE A 260 -7.99 -8.94 0.16
CA ILE A 260 -8.48 -7.57 0.13
C ILE A 260 -8.42 -7.07 -1.32
N PHE A 261 -9.53 -6.50 -1.80
CA PHE A 261 -9.75 -6.16 -3.21
C PHE A 261 -8.61 -5.37 -3.88
N ASP A 262 -8.01 -4.42 -3.18
CA ASP A 262 -6.91 -3.59 -3.67
C ASP A 262 -5.51 -4.10 -3.25
N GLN A 263 -5.42 -5.29 -2.65
CA GLN A 263 -4.16 -5.95 -2.29
C GLN A 263 -3.91 -7.25 -3.07
N GLN A 264 -4.85 -7.64 -3.93
CA GLN A 264 -4.77 -8.85 -4.74
C GLN A 264 -3.66 -8.79 -5.79
N ALA A 265 -3.11 -9.93 -6.13
CA ALA A 265 -2.24 -10.06 -7.29
C ALA A 265 -3.04 -9.90 -8.61
N PRO A 266 -2.42 -9.34 -9.69
CA PRO A 266 -1.06 -8.83 -9.71
C PRO A 266 -0.94 -7.42 -9.11
N MET A 267 0.10 -7.22 -8.32
CA MET A 267 0.58 -5.89 -7.98
C MET A 267 1.58 -5.42 -9.01
N LEU A 268 1.62 -4.12 -9.24
CA LEU A 268 2.44 -3.48 -10.25
C LEU A 268 3.25 -2.34 -9.64
N GLN A 269 4.36 -2.01 -10.27
CA GLN A 269 5.18 -0.85 -9.94
C GLN A 269 5.86 -0.30 -11.20
N PRO A 270 6.18 1.01 -11.25
CA PRO A 270 7.03 1.56 -12.28
C PRO A 270 8.47 1.07 -12.13
N VAL A 271 9.10 0.72 -13.25
CA VAL A 271 10.53 0.39 -13.28
C VAL A 271 11.35 1.62 -12.82
N GLY A 272 12.20 1.44 -11.83
CA GLY A 272 13.07 2.48 -11.29
C GLY A 272 12.42 3.41 -10.25
N GLY A 273 11.22 3.07 -9.75
CA GLY A 273 10.58 3.73 -8.59
C GLY A 273 9.23 4.37 -8.90
N MET A 274 8.44 4.53 -7.86
CA MET A 274 7.05 5.04 -7.96
C MET A 274 6.96 6.48 -8.48
N ASP A 275 8.00 7.28 -8.28
CA ASP A 275 8.05 8.67 -8.73
C ASP A 275 8.13 8.82 -10.27
N ARG A 276 8.41 7.75 -11.01
CA ARG A 276 8.51 7.79 -12.48
C ARG A 276 7.27 8.31 -13.17
N ILE A 277 6.07 7.99 -12.64
CA ILE A 277 4.81 8.51 -13.20
C ILE A 277 4.69 10.02 -12.89
N ALA A 278 5.04 10.44 -11.66
CA ALA A 278 5.02 11.85 -11.29
C ALA A 278 6.01 12.68 -12.12
N LEU A 279 7.21 12.15 -12.35
CA LEU A 279 8.23 12.78 -13.20
C LEU A 279 7.75 12.90 -14.65
N ALA A 280 7.15 11.85 -15.20
CA ALA A 280 6.62 11.88 -16.56
C ALA A 280 5.48 12.89 -16.73
N LEU A 281 4.59 13.03 -15.73
CA LEU A 281 3.58 14.10 -15.70
C LEU A 281 4.21 15.48 -15.60
N TYR A 282 5.20 15.62 -14.72
CA TYR A 282 5.91 16.89 -14.51
C TYR A 282 6.55 17.42 -15.79
N GLU A 283 7.21 16.56 -16.57
CA GLU A 283 7.82 16.97 -17.86
C GLU A 283 6.78 17.57 -18.80
N GLN A 284 5.53 17.11 -18.80
CA GLN A 284 4.45 17.67 -19.61
C GLN A 284 3.98 19.07 -19.15
N VAL A 285 4.18 19.39 -17.88
CA VAL A 285 3.65 20.62 -17.25
C VAL A 285 4.73 21.51 -16.64
N ARG A 286 6.01 21.15 -16.81
CA ARG A 286 7.17 21.78 -16.17
C ARG A 286 7.16 23.32 -16.23
N PRO A 287 6.86 23.98 -17.35
CA PRO A 287 6.84 25.44 -17.40
C PRO A 287 5.78 26.10 -16.51
N SER A 288 4.75 25.33 -16.12
CA SER A 288 3.67 25.83 -15.25
C SER A 288 3.96 25.64 -13.76
N VAL A 289 5.02 24.91 -13.39
CA VAL A 289 5.28 24.53 -11.99
C VAL A 289 6.30 25.47 -11.36
N ARG A 290 5.92 26.04 -10.21
CA ARG A 290 6.79 26.85 -9.35
C ARG A 290 7.09 26.07 -8.09
N LEU A 291 8.33 25.62 -7.96
CA LEU A 291 8.86 24.99 -6.75
C LEU A 291 9.22 26.07 -5.70
N ASN A 292 9.41 25.67 -4.46
CA ASN A 292 9.73 26.57 -3.33
C ASN A 292 8.72 27.72 -3.18
N ALA A 293 7.46 27.45 -3.52
CA ALA A 293 6.36 28.39 -3.51
C ALA A 293 5.25 27.97 -2.51
N PRO A 294 5.55 27.90 -1.19
CA PRO A 294 4.57 27.51 -0.20
C PRO A 294 3.36 28.44 -0.22
N VAL A 295 2.16 27.88 -0.22
CA VAL A 295 0.91 28.63 -0.13
C VAL A 295 0.77 29.16 1.31
N ALA A 296 0.68 30.46 1.44
CA ALA A 296 0.56 31.18 2.71
C ALA A 296 -0.87 31.62 3.02
N GLU A 297 -1.72 31.79 1.99
CA GLU A 297 -3.10 32.26 2.16
C GLU A 297 -3.95 31.95 0.92
N ILE A 298 -5.24 31.64 1.12
CA ILE A 298 -6.22 31.38 0.05
C ILE A 298 -7.45 32.23 0.30
N ARG A 299 -7.82 33.13 -0.64
CA ARG A 299 -8.99 34.01 -0.55
C ARG A 299 -9.83 33.99 -1.82
N ARG A 300 -11.12 34.20 -1.67
CA ARG A 300 -11.99 34.56 -2.80
C ARG A 300 -11.69 35.96 -3.24
N ARG A 301 -11.71 36.22 -4.54
CA ARG A 301 -11.60 37.54 -5.12
C ARG A 301 -12.57 37.67 -6.29
N GLY A 302 -13.67 38.39 -6.08
CA GLY A 302 -14.75 38.39 -7.05
C GLY A 302 -15.23 36.97 -7.36
N ASN A 303 -15.25 36.61 -8.63
CA ASN A 303 -15.61 35.25 -9.07
C ASN A 303 -14.44 34.27 -9.10
N GLY A 304 -13.22 34.70 -8.75
CA GLY A 304 -11.99 33.92 -8.79
C GLY A 304 -11.37 33.72 -7.40
N ALA A 305 -10.08 33.42 -7.41
CA ALA A 305 -9.29 33.19 -6.22
C ALA A 305 -7.99 34.01 -6.23
N ARG A 306 -7.57 34.47 -5.06
CA ARG A 306 -6.25 35.03 -4.80
C ARG A 306 -5.48 34.11 -3.90
N ILE A 307 -4.28 33.74 -4.33
CA ILE A 307 -3.37 32.89 -3.60
C ILE A 307 -2.13 33.70 -3.23
N VAL A 308 -1.82 33.78 -1.93
CA VAL A 308 -0.54 34.34 -1.46
C VAL A 308 0.43 33.18 -1.30
N HIS A 309 1.63 33.31 -1.88
CA HIS A 309 2.60 32.22 -1.88
C HIS A 309 4.05 32.69 -1.83
N GLY A 310 4.95 31.76 -1.56
CA GLY A 310 6.39 31.98 -1.53
C GLY A 310 6.89 32.79 -0.34
N PRO A 311 8.21 32.83 -0.13
CA PRO A 311 8.83 33.58 0.98
C PRO A 311 8.52 35.09 0.92
N GLY A 312 8.43 35.65 -0.29
CA GLY A 312 8.11 37.05 -0.54
C GLY A 312 6.61 37.37 -0.51
N ARG A 313 5.72 36.46 -0.09
CA ARG A 313 4.27 36.62 -0.07
C ARG A 313 3.68 37.22 -1.36
N GLN A 314 4.12 36.70 -2.49
CA GLN A 314 3.61 37.12 -3.80
C GLN A 314 2.14 36.72 -3.96
N ALA A 315 1.38 37.52 -4.69
CA ALA A 315 -0.02 37.24 -5.00
C ALA A 315 -0.17 36.65 -6.41
N LEU A 316 -0.93 35.58 -6.52
CA LEU A 316 -1.39 34.98 -7.76
C LEU A 316 -2.92 35.08 -7.81
N ASP A 317 -3.44 35.81 -8.79
CA ASP A 317 -4.87 35.86 -9.06
C ASP A 317 -5.21 34.89 -10.19
N ALA A 318 -6.27 34.10 -10.02
CA ALA A 318 -6.74 33.12 -10.96
C ALA A 318 -8.29 33.07 -11.00
N ASP A 319 -8.84 32.66 -12.14
CA ASP A 319 -10.29 32.48 -12.27
C ASP A 319 -10.78 31.28 -11.45
N TYR A 320 -9.91 30.27 -11.31
CA TYR A 320 -10.19 29.05 -10.54
C TYR A 320 -8.99 28.61 -9.70
N CYS A 321 -9.29 27.86 -8.66
CA CYS A 321 -8.28 27.25 -7.79
C CYS A 321 -8.59 25.77 -7.57
N VAL A 322 -7.64 24.89 -7.93
CA VAL A 322 -7.67 23.45 -7.63
C VAL A 322 -6.72 23.19 -6.47
N CYS A 323 -7.26 22.92 -5.30
CA CYS A 323 -6.47 22.65 -4.11
C CYS A 323 -6.26 21.12 -3.94
N THR A 324 -5.01 20.67 -4.04
CA THR A 324 -4.61 19.28 -3.81
C THR A 324 -3.74 19.10 -2.57
N LEU A 325 -3.71 20.12 -1.70
CA LEU A 325 -2.95 20.08 -0.45
C LEU A 325 -3.56 19.06 0.52
N PRO A 326 -2.74 18.32 1.27
CA PRO A 326 -3.23 17.47 2.36
C PRO A 326 -4.03 18.31 3.37
N LEU A 327 -5.18 17.80 3.83
CA LEU A 327 -6.11 18.56 4.67
C LEU A 327 -5.49 18.96 6.02
N ASN A 328 -4.59 18.13 6.58
CA ASN A 328 -3.83 18.46 7.78
C ASN A 328 -2.85 19.64 7.61
N LEU A 329 -2.45 19.97 6.38
CA LEU A 329 -1.70 21.19 6.05
C LEU A 329 -2.65 22.33 5.73
N LEU A 330 -3.69 22.06 4.94
CA LEU A 330 -4.69 23.06 4.52
C LEU A 330 -5.38 23.72 5.71
N GLN A 331 -5.68 22.99 6.78
CA GLN A 331 -6.26 23.56 8.00
C GLN A 331 -5.41 24.64 8.67
N ARG A 332 -4.10 24.69 8.37
CA ARG A 332 -3.16 25.68 8.93
C ARG A 332 -3.00 26.92 8.04
N ILE A 333 -3.57 26.88 6.82
CA ILE A 333 -3.47 27.96 5.85
C ILE A 333 -4.66 28.90 6.05
N PRO A 334 -4.43 30.20 6.36
CA PRO A 334 -5.49 31.20 6.44
C PRO A 334 -6.35 31.20 5.18
N SER A 335 -7.67 31.10 5.35
CA SER A 335 -8.61 31.04 4.25
C SER A 335 -9.96 31.64 4.66
N ASP A 336 -10.77 32.02 3.67
CA ASP A 336 -12.16 32.43 3.82
C ASP A 336 -13.16 31.33 3.53
N PHE A 337 -12.77 30.10 3.74
CA PHE A 337 -13.68 28.96 3.64
C PHE A 337 -14.81 29.06 4.66
N SER A 338 -16.00 28.61 4.28
CA SER A 338 -17.15 28.56 5.21
C SER A 338 -16.83 27.74 6.48
N PRO A 339 -17.47 28.06 7.61
CA PRO A 339 -17.29 27.29 8.84
C PRO A 339 -17.51 25.79 8.67
N ALA A 340 -18.51 25.40 7.88
CA ALA A 340 -18.79 23.99 7.57
C ALA A 340 -17.63 23.32 6.81
N LYS A 341 -17.04 24.02 5.82
CA LYS A 341 -15.88 23.50 5.08
C LYS A 341 -14.64 23.39 5.96
N GLN A 342 -14.41 24.38 6.82
CA GLN A 342 -13.30 24.34 7.78
C GLN A 342 -13.45 23.19 8.78
N ALA A 343 -14.68 22.94 9.28
CA ALA A 343 -14.97 21.79 10.13
C ALA A 343 -14.67 20.49 9.42
N ALA A 344 -15.19 20.29 8.21
CA ALA A 344 -14.92 19.08 7.42
C ALA A 344 -13.42 18.83 7.15
N ILE A 345 -12.64 19.90 6.92
CA ILE A 345 -11.18 19.79 6.75
C ILE A 345 -10.50 19.28 8.03
N ARG A 346 -10.94 19.75 9.20
CA ARG A 346 -10.37 19.34 10.50
C ARG A 346 -10.76 17.93 10.90
N ASP A 347 -11.93 17.44 10.47
CA ASP A 347 -12.49 16.16 10.88
C ASP A 347 -11.82 14.97 10.18
N VAL A 348 -11.03 15.19 9.12
CA VAL A 348 -10.32 14.12 8.42
C VAL A 348 -9.09 13.67 9.22
N PRO A 349 -9.03 12.42 9.70
CA PRO A 349 -7.89 11.93 10.45
C PRO A 349 -6.70 11.67 9.51
N TYR A 350 -5.50 11.94 10.01
CA TYR A 350 -4.23 11.55 9.39
C TYR A 350 -3.46 10.68 10.38
N LEU A 351 -3.21 9.44 9.97
CA LEU A 351 -2.43 8.50 10.76
C LEU A 351 -0.94 8.64 10.44
N PRO A 352 -0.06 8.58 11.43
CA PRO A 352 1.37 8.53 11.20
C PRO A 352 1.74 7.19 10.54
N SER A 353 2.66 7.22 9.60
CA SER A 353 3.25 6.04 8.99
C SER A 353 4.73 6.29 8.81
N VAL A 354 5.55 5.32 9.20
CA VAL A 354 7.00 5.39 9.07
C VAL A 354 7.45 4.22 8.21
N LYS A 355 8.41 4.49 7.33
CA LYS A 355 9.16 3.46 6.62
C LYS A 355 10.64 3.67 6.88
N VAL A 356 11.35 2.58 7.10
CA VAL A 356 12.81 2.57 7.25
C VAL A 356 13.37 1.65 6.17
N ALA A 357 14.44 2.07 5.52
CA ALA A 357 15.08 1.29 4.49
C ALA A 357 16.58 1.13 4.79
N TYR A 358 17.08 -0.05 4.51
CA TYR A 358 18.50 -0.40 4.65
C TYR A 358 18.99 -0.99 3.34
N GLN A 359 20.24 -0.69 3.01
CA GLN A 359 20.98 -1.40 1.97
C GLN A 359 21.69 -2.59 2.60
N SER A 360 21.58 -3.75 1.96
CA SER A 360 22.28 -4.97 2.36
C SER A 360 22.48 -5.90 1.16
N PRO A 361 23.38 -6.90 1.24
CA PRO A 361 23.36 -8.03 0.31
C PRO A 361 21.98 -8.71 0.29
N ARG A 362 21.65 -9.38 -0.79
CA ARG A 362 20.34 -10.05 -1.00
C ARG A 362 20.29 -11.42 -0.31
N PHE A 363 20.64 -11.51 0.96
CA PHE A 363 20.70 -12.74 1.74
C PHE A 363 19.34 -13.49 1.77
N TRP A 364 18.22 -12.77 1.62
CA TRP A 364 16.90 -13.40 1.58
C TRP A 364 16.63 -14.25 0.34
N GLU A 365 17.37 -14.04 -0.77
CA GLU A 365 17.23 -14.86 -1.98
C GLU A 365 17.78 -16.28 -1.76
N GLU A 366 18.74 -16.46 -0.86
CA GLU A 366 19.24 -17.78 -0.43
C GLU A 366 18.14 -18.62 0.23
N GLU A 367 17.14 -17.95 0.79
CA GLU A 367 15.97 -18.59 1.40
C GLU A 367 14.76 -18.66 0.44
N GLY A 368 14.94 -18.39 -0.85
CA GLY A 368 13.89 -18.43 -1.87
C GLY A 368 12.91 -17.25 -1.79
N ILE A 369 13.28 -16.14 -1.16
CA ILE A 369 12.44 -14.95 -1.06
C ILE A 369 12.80 -13.99 -2.19
N TYR A 370 11.91 -13.82 -3.16
CA TYR A 370 12.05 -12.92 -4.32
C TYR A 370 10.96 -11.84 -4.31
N GLY A 371 10.92 -11.05 -3.24
CA GLY A 371 9.87 -10.06 -2.98
C GLY A 371 8.84 -10.53 -1.96
N GLY A 372 7.82 -9.74 -1.73
CA GLY A 372 6.76 -10.04 -0.78
C GLY A 372 6.94 -9.40 0.58
N LEU A 373 6.07 -9.76 1.50
CA LEU A 373 6.05 -9.25 2.88
C LEU A 373 6.46 -10.32 3.87
N GLY A 374 7.24 -9.92 4.87
CA GLY A 374 7.36 -10.58 6.15
C GLY A 374 6.51 -9.86 7.20
N TRP A 375 6.10 -10.56 8.24
CA TRP A 375 5.23 -10.05 9.29
C TRP A 375 5.86 -10.28 10.66
N THR A 376 5.64 -9.35 11.59
CA THR A 376 6.23 -9.45 12.93
C THR A 376 5.34 -8.74 13.96
N ASP A 377 5.47 -9.12 15.23
CA ASP A 377 4.90 -8.40 16.37
C ASP A 377 5.83 -7.29 16.90
N GLN A 378 6.97 -7.07 16.25
CA GLN A 378 7.88 -5.99 16.57
C GLN A 378 7.33 -4.63 16.08
N PRO A 379 7.83 -3.48 16.58
CA PRO A 379 7.32 -2.14 16.23
C PRO A 379 7.30 -1.80 14.74
N ASN A 380 8.05 -2.51 13.89
CA ASN A 380 8.04 -2.34 12.43
C ASN A 380 6.90 -3.10 11.75
N GLU A 381 6.17 -3.97 12.44
CA GLU A 381 4.98 -4.74 12.01
C GLU A 381 5.17 -5.57 10.74
N ASN A 382 5.87 -5.06 9.74
CA ASN A 382 6.14 -5.79 8.49
C ASN A 382 7.49 -5.40 7.88
N LEU A 383 8.00 -6.31 7.06
CA LEU A 383 9.23 -6.17 6.28
C LEU A 383 8.87 -6.39 4.81
N LEU A 384 9.19 -5.42 3.96
CA LEU A 384 9.01 -5.53 2.50
C LEU A 384 10.34 -5.96 1.86
N TYR A 385 10.33 -7.13 1.21
CA TYR A 385 11.44 -7.58 0.38
C TYR A 385 11.31 -6.99 -1.03
N PRO A 386 12.39 -6.40 -1.59
CA PRO A 386 12.37 -5.90 -2.96
C PRO A 386 12.10 -7.00 -3.97
N SER A 387 11.27 -6.74 -4.98
CA SER A 387 10.99 -7.66 -6.08
C SER A 387 11.64 -7.26 -7.41
N GLY A 388 12.01 -5.99 -7.56
CA GLY A 388 12.71 -5.50 -8.75
C GLY A 388 14.18 -5.92 -8.76
N GLY A 389 14.70 -6.33 -9.94
CA GLY A 389 16.09 -6.73 -10.11
C GLY A 389 16.50 -7.99 -9.34
N SER A 390 15.55 -8.82 -8.89
CA SER A 390 15.81 -10.05 -8.11
C SER A 390 16.55 -11.12 -8.88
N ILE A 391 16.57 -11.07 -10.21
CA ILE A 391 17.38 -11.96 -11.05
C ILE A 391 18.45 -11.09 -11.69
N PRO A 392 19.72 -11.14 -11.25
CA PRO A 392 20.76 -10.40 -11.90
C PRO A 392 20.84 -10.87 -13.36
N ALA A 393 20.93 -9.92 -14.30
CA ALA A 393 21.33 -10.23 -15.65
C ALA A 393 22.62 -11.05 -15.54
N ARG A 394 22.68 -12.26 -16.10
CA ARG A 394 23.93 -13.02 -16.19
C ARG A 394 24.97 -12.06 -16.78
N PRO A 395 26.17 -11.94 -16.17
CA PRO A 395 27.24 -11.24 -16.85
C PRO A 395 27.37 -11.89 -18.22
N ALA A 396 27.40 -11.06 -19.26
CA ALA A 396 27.68 -11.53 -20.60
C ALA A 396 29.03 -12.26 -20.56
N SER A 397 28.99 -13.55 -20.83
CA SER A 397 30.18 -14.42 -20.93
C SER A 397 31.03 -13.99 -22.12
#